data_2c1ddf1c4bfffd3f30b70c5a3c0a03ed
#
_entry.id   2c1ddf1c4bfffd3f30b70c5a3c0a03ed
#
_cell.length_a   1.000
_cell.length_b   1.000
_cell.length_c   1.000
_cell.angle_alpha   90.00
_cell.angle_beta   90.00
_cell.angle_gamma   90.00
#
_symmetry.space_group_name_H-M   'P 1'
#
loop_
_entity.id
_entity.type
_entity.pdbx_description
1 polymer ?
#
loop_
_entity_poly.entity_id
_entity_poly.type
_entity_poly.pdbx_seq_one_letter_code
_entity_poly.pdbx_strand_id
1 'polypeptide(L)'
;EFGDLIGLTRQTINNLETQKNKMSSIQYIAICAVIDNCLKDKPELLPILSTILCSNEDENHGNIFETIENGSLLKKWFLCFPDESKILRFGVDDTGIIDQTDFNNIAENYRVFLDQTALYENGFSEAIQPLSGLLKNNGNKIIIPLRSVEAIQNQMISTNREEITMAQRAMKILMDMQMQDLVEIRGEKSDSNVISTFVSVFAKFKCVNRLALITCDRKLAKQIEALNNDEMGGFHILVLKYENGKGFRKWQE
;
A
#
# COMPACT_ATOMS: atom_id res chain seq x y z
N GLU A 1 0.50 24.97 24.61
CA GLU A 1 0.00 23.68 25.14
C GLU A 1 -0.39 22.69 24.04
N PHE A 2 -1.57 22.87 23.34
CA PHE A 2 -1.96 21.91 22.28
C PHE A 2 -1.00 21.95 21.07
N GLY A 3 -0.60 23.17 20.65
CA GLY A 3 0.38 23.36 19.60
C GLY A 3 1.73 22.70 19.89
N ASP A 4 2.16 22.76 21.13
CA ASP A 4 3.45 22.15 21.54
C ASP A 4 3.41 20.61 21.41
N LEU A 5 2.25 19.98 21.66
CA LEU A 5 2.05 18.54 21.52
C LEU A 5 2.10 18.06 20.07
N ILE A 6 1.69 18.88 19.11
CA ILE A 6 1.66 18.57 17.68
C ILE A 6 2.77 19.26 16.89
N GLY A 7 3.68 19.96 17.57
CA GLY A 7 4.80 20.68 16.94
C GLY A 7 4.38 21.89 16.09
N LEU A 8 3.23 22.51 16.39
CA LEU A 8 2.73 23.67 15.67
C LEU A 8 2.72 24.93 16.54
N THR A 9 3.06 26.07 15.91
CA THR A 9 2.99 27.36 16.58
C THR A 9 1.52 27.77 16.81
N ARG A 10 1.27 28.58 17.85
CA ARG A 10 -0.06 29.16 18.12
C ARG A 10 -0.64 29.89 16.90
N GLN A 11 0.24 30.56 16.13
CA GLN A 11 -0.18 31.26 14.92
C GLN A 11 -0.65 30.30 13.82
N THR A 12 0.05 29.16 13.66
CA THR A 12 -0.35 28.12 12.71
C THR A 12 -1.71 27.54 13.06
N ILE A 13 -1.95 27.25 14.35
CA ILE A 13 -3.24 26.75 14.82
C ILE A 13 -4.34 27.77 14.55
N ASN A 14 -4.15 29.03 14.90
CA ASN A 14 -5.13 30.08 14.63
C ASN A 14 -5.43 30.25 13.13
N ASN A 15 -4.43 30.08 12.26
CA ASN A 15 -4.63 30.11 10.81
C ASN A 15 -5.43 28.90 10.30
N LEU A 16 -5.27 27.73 10.92
CA LEU A 16 -6.08 26.54 10.62
C LEU A 16 -7.53 26.71 11.11
N GLU A 17 -7.72 27.14 12.34
CA GLU A 17 -9.06 27.41 12.93
C GLU A 17 -9.83 28.49 12.16
N THR A 18 -9.15 29.51 11.66
CA THR A 18 -9.75 30.58 10.86
C THR A 18 -9.82 30.27 9.36
N GLN A 19 -9.52 29.04 8.97
CA GLN A 19 -9.50 28.54 7.58
C GLN A 19 -8.64 29.38 6.61
N LYS A 20 -7.69 30.16 7.14
CA LYS A 20 -6.73 30.90 6.30
C LYS A 20 -5.74 29.97 5.60
N ASN A 21 -5.43 28.85 6.21
CA ASN A 21 -4.58 27.81 5.64
C ASN A 21 -5.33 26.48 5.66
N LYS A 22 -5.15 25.68 4.61
CA LYS A 22 -5.61 24.28 4.61
C LYS A 22 -4.68 23.42 5.47
N MET A 23 -5.26 22.54 6.26
CA MET A 23 -4.51 21.57 7.04
C MET A 23 -3.85 20.55 6.11
N SER A 24 -2.57 20.28 6.34
CA SER A 24 -1.87 19.18 5.64
C SER A 24 -2.24 17.83 6.26
N SER A 25 -2.13 16.74 5.48
CA SER A 25 -2.39 15.38 5.98
C SER A 25 -1.51 15.03 7.18
N ILE A 26 -0.26 15.51 7.22
CA ILE A 26 0.67 15.27 8.34
C ILE A 26 0.19 15.99 9.61
N GLN A 27 -0.20 17.26 9.50
CA GLN A 27 -0.75 18.03 10.64
C GLN A 27 -2.01 17.38 11.19
N TYR A 28 -2.84 16.92 10.31
CA TYR A 28 -4.05 16.21 10.62
C TYR A 28 -3.80 14.90 11.39
N ILE A 29 -2.91 14.03 10.89
CA ILE A 29 -2.52 12.79 11.55
C ILE A 29 -1.93 13.08 12.93
N ALA A 30 -1.10 14.10 13.07
CA ALA A 30 -0.52 14.50 14.36
C ALA A 30 -1.60 14.94 15.36
N ILE A 31 -2.59 15.71 14.91
CA ILE A 31 -3.73 16.13 15.74
C ILE A 31 -4.53 14.92 16.23
N CYS A 32 -4.87 14.00 15.32
CA CYS A 32 -5.62 12.79 15.66
C CYS A 32 -4.87 11.91 16.66
N ALA A 33 -3.54 11.72 16.46
CA ALA A 33 -2.72 10.94 17.36
C ALA A 33 -2.67 11.53 18.78
N VAL A 34 -2.59 12.87 18.90
CA VAL A 34 -2.62 13.54 20.19
C VAL A 34 -3.99 13.40 20.87
N ILE A 35 -5.08 13.54 20.10
CA ILE A 35 -6.44 13.35 20.63
C ILE A 35 -6.62 11.91 21.11
N ASP A 36 -6.22 10.90 20.31
CA ASP A 36 -6.29 9.49 20.70
C ASP A 36 -5.51 9.21 21.97
N ASN A 37 -4.33 9.82 22.12
CA ASN A 37 -3.52 9.65 23.34
C ASN A 37 -4.17 10.32 24.54
N CYS A 38 -4.72 11.53 24.38
CA CYS A 38 -5.47 12.23 25.44
C CYS A 38 -6.73 11.46 25.87
N LEU A 39 -7.40 10.78 24.94
CA LEU A 39 -8.61 9.99 25.23
C LEU A 39 -8.30 8.70 25.99
N LYS A 40 -7.11 8.12 25.83
CA LYS A 40 -6.68 6.98 26.68
C LYS A 40 -6.58 7.39 28.16
N ASP A 41 -6.09 8.60 28.41
CA ASP A 41 -5.90 9.13 29.76
C ASP A 41 -7.19 9.75 30.35
N LYS A 42 -8.12 10.20 29.48
CA LYS A 42 -9.33 10.91 29.86
C LYS A 42 -10.54 10.45 29.04
N PRO A 43 -11.03 9.21 29.27
CA PRO A 43 -12.14 8.64 28.51
C PRO A 43 -13.46 9.42 28.68
N GLU A 44 -13.59 10.22 29.74
CA GLU A 44 -14.74 11.10 29.96
C GLU A 44 -14.91 12.21 28.91
N LEU A 45 -13.88 12.49 28.11
CA LEU A 45 -13.97 13.45 26.98
C LEU A 45 -14.63 12.87 25.73
N LEU A 46 -14.79 11.56 25.68
CA LEU A 46 -15.34 10.83 24.54
C LEU A 46 -16.76 11.30 24.14
N PRO A 47 -17.72 11.48 25.07
CA PRO A 47 -19.06 11.98 24.76
C PRO A 47 -19.05 13.39 24.16
N ILE A 48 -18.15 14.26 24.63
CA ILE A 48 -18.05 15.65 24.17
C ILE A 48 -17.55 15.66 22.71
N LEU A 49 -16.53 14.87 22.40
CA LEU A 49 -15.99 14.76 21.06
C LEU A 49 -16.99 14.11 20.09
N SER A 50 -17.74 13.13 20.52
CA SER A 50 -18.78 12.51 19.70
C SER A 50 -19.88 13.51 19.33
N THR A 51 -20.27 14.39 20.24
CA THR A 51 -21.28 15.45 19.99
C THR A 51 -20.76 16.44 18.95
N ILE A 52 -19.48 16.82 19.01
CA ILE A 52 -18.87 17.75 18.05
C ILE A 52 -18.76 17.12 16.66
N LEU A 53 -18.43 15.83 16.59
CA LEU A 53 -18.27 15.10 15.32
C LEU A 53 -19.60 14.74 14.66
N CYS A 54 -20.68 14.56 15.44
CA CYS A 54 -22.01 14.21 14.93
C CYS A 54 -22.85 15.43 14.54
N SER A 55 -22.38 16.66 14.75
CA SER A 55 -23.13 17.86 14.39
C SER A 55 -23.16 18.15 12.88
N ASN A 56 -22.47 17.42 12.06
CA ASN A 56 -22.57 17.46 10.60
C ASN A 56 -23.48 16.31 10.13
N GLU A 57 -24.76 16.64 9.92
CA GLU A 57 -25.83 15.74 9.44
C GLU A 57 -25.58 15.30 7.99
N ASP A 58 -24.75 14.30 7.79
CA ASP A 58 -24.76 13.49 6.57
C ASP A 58 -25.24 12.08 6.90
N GLU A 59 -26.44 11.73 6.42
CA GLU A 59 -27.23 10.53 6.71
C GLU A 59 -26.57 9.17 6.38
N ASN A 60 -25.31 9.15 5.93
CA ASN A 60 -24.60 7.94 5.51
C ASN A 60 -23.52 7.43 6.48
N HIS A 61 -23.43 8.03 7.66
CA HIS A 61 -22.44 7.60 8.65
C HIS A 61 -23.03 6.54 9.57
N GLY A 62 -22.76 5.28 9.26
CA GLY A 62 -23.04 4.18 10.17
C GLY A 62 -22.52 4.48 11.56
N ASN A 63 -23.24 4.00 12.54
CA ASN A 63 -23.17 4.29 13.97
C ASN A 63 -21.73 4.59 14.48
N ILE A 64 -21.37 5.86 14.50
CA ILE A 64 -20.08 6.39 14.97
C ILE A 64 -19.80 5.92 16.41
N PHE A 65 -20.84 5.73 17.22
CA PHE A 65 -20.74 5.28 18.61
C PHE A 65 -20.16 3.85 18.75
N GLU A 66 -20.62 2.91 17.93
CA GLU A 66 -20.15 1.51 17.96
C GLU A 66 -18.68 1.38 17.62
N THR A 67 -18.20 2.30 16.82
CA THR A 67 -16.81 2.39 16.41
C THR A 67 -15.95 3.07 17.48
N ILE A 68 -16.46 3.98 18.36
CA ILE A 68 -15.72 4.69 19.41
C ILE A 68 -15.37 3.75 20.57
N GLU A 69 -16.17 2.74 20.84
CA GLU A 69 -15.88 1.73 21.86
C GLU A 69 -14.74 0.78 21.49
N ASN A 70 -14.48 0.54 20.19
CA ASN A 70 -13.60 -0.52 19.71
C ASN A 70 -12.37 -0.08 18.91
N GLY A 71 -12.03 1.19 18.84
CA GLY A 71 -10.89 1.60 18.01
C GLY A 71 -10.41 3.03 18.20
N SER A 72 -9.28 3.34 17.60
CA SER A 72 -8.68 4.65 17.67
C SER A 72 -9.43 5.69 16.83
N LEU A 73 -9.41 6.95 17.26
CA LEU A 73 -9.99 8.09 16.54
C LEU A 73 -9.39 8.22 15.12
N LEU A 74 -8.12 7.88 14.97
CA LEU A 74 -7.43 7.82 13.69
C LEU A 74 -8.13 6.87 12.71
N LYS A 75 -8.49 5.66 13.14
CA LYS A 75 -9.21 4.69 12.31
C LYS A 75 -10.56 5.24 11.82
N LYS A 76 -11.24 6.00 12.65
CA LYS A 76 -12.59 6.51 12.36
C LYS A 76 -12.61 7.72 11.50
N TRP A 77 -11.68 8.58 11.73
CA TRP A 77 -11.56 9.78 10.94
C TRP A 77 -11.27 9.43 9.47
N PHE A 78 -10.47 8.41 9.20
CA PHE A 78 -10.31 7.86 7.86
C PHE A 78 -11.62 7.30 7.27
N LEU A 79 -12.57 6.89 8.10
CA LEU A 79 -13.92 6.48 7.65
C LEU A 79 -14.84 7.68 7.39
N CYS A 80 -14.64 8.81 8.07
CA CYS A 80 -15.45 10.02 7.93
C CYS A 80 -15.04 10.95 6.77
N PHE A 81 -13.82 10.78 6.22
CA PHE A 81 -13.34 11.52 5.05
C PHE A 81 -13.21 10.62 3.83
N PRO A 82 -14.30 10.50 3.03
CA PRO A 82 -14.35 9.58 1.89
C PRO A 82 -13.29 9.86 0.84
N ASP A 83 -12.83 11.09 0.66
CA ASP A 83 -11.80 11.41 -0.33
C ASP A 83 -10.40 11.00 0.13
N GLU A 84 -10.13 11.06 1.44
CA GLU A 84 -8.91 10.53 2.02
C GLU A 84 -9.02 9.04 2.33
N SER A 85 -10.22 8.53 2.60
CA SER A 85 -10.49 7.11 2.73
C SER A 85 -10.44 6.37 1.39
N LYS A 86 -10.62 7.03 0.26
CA LYS A 86 -10.31 6.46 -1.07
C LYS A 86 -8.85 6.05 -1.19
N ILE A 87 -7.95 6.73 -0.50
CA ILE A 87 -6.54 6.35 -0.39
C ILE A 87 -6.37 5.05 0.42
N LEU A 88 -7.31 4.72 1.31
CA LEU A 88 -7.26 3.55 2.18
C LEU A 88 -8.32 2.49 1.84
N ARG A 89 -9.36 2.86 1.12
CA ARG A 89 -10.32 1.92 0.55
C ARG A 89 -9.74 1.39 -0.75
N PHE A 90 -8.94 0.36 -0.66
CA PHE A 90 -9.08 -0.68 -1.65
C PHE A 90 -10.53 -1.15 -1.51
N GLY A 91 -11.30 -0.93 -2.58
CA GLY A 91 -12.65 -1.43 -2.63
C GLY A 91 -12.62 -2.90 -2.22
N VAL A 92 -13.13 -3.19 -1.05
CA VAL A 92 -13.39 -4.56 -0.63
C VAL A 92 -14.75 -4.88 -1.23
N ASP A 93 -14.76 -5.09 -2.52
CA ASP A 93 -15.66 -6.11 -3.02
C ASP A 93 -15.20 -7.42 -2.39
N ASP A 94 -16.11 -8.18 -1.83
CA ASP A 94 -15.84 -9.52 -1.24
C ASP A 94 -15.13 -10.48 -2.21
N THR A 95 -15.00 -10.10 -3.47
CA THR A 95 -14.32 -10.86 -4.53
C THR A 95 -12.79 -10.71 -4.50
N GLY A 96 -12.24 -9.68 -3.85
CA GLY A 96 -10.80 -9.36 -3.83
C GLY A 96 -10.22 -8.99 -5.20
N ILE A 97 -11.06 -8.81 -6.22
CA ILE A 97 -10.64 -8.44 -7.59
C ILE A 97 -10.21 -6.96 -7.58
N ILE A 98 -9.10 -6.69 -8.26
CA ILE A 98 -8.56 -5.33 -8.45
C ILE A 98 -9.16 -4.75 -9.73
N ASP A 99 -9.83 -3.62 -9.61
CA ASP A 99 -10.43 -2.91 -10.74
C ASP A 99 -9.57 -1.73 -11.24
N GLN A 100 -10.08 -0.97 -12.20
CA GLN A 100 -9.38 0.19 -12.76
C GLN A 100 -9.20 1.32 -11.74
N THR A 101 -10.13 1.49 -10.81
CA THR A 101 -10.03 2.50 -9.74
C THR A 101 -8.92 2.15 -8.76
N ASP A 102 -8.80 0.86 -8.44
CA ASP A 102 -7.70 0.34 -7.64
C ASP A 102 -6.34 0.56 -8.32
N PHE A 103 -6.24 0.34 -9.63
CA PHE A 103 -5.01 0.60 -10.37
C PHE A 103 -4.60 2.06 -10.35
N ASN A 104 -5.54 3.01 -10.47
CA ASN A 104 -5.27 4.43 -10.33
C ASN A 104 -4.67 4.74 -8.96
N ASN A 105 -5.32 4.25 -7.90
CA ASN A 105 -4.84 4.44 -6.54
C ASN A 105 -3.46 3.80 -6.30
N ILE A 106 -3.22 2.60 -6.83
CA ILE A 106 -1.90 1.94 -6.72
C ILE A 106 -0.83 2.79 -7.44
N ALA A 107 -1.11 3.25 -8.64
CA ALA A 107 -0.16 4.01 -9.43
C ALA A 107 0.20 5.37 -8.81
N GLU A 108 -0.74 6.02 -8.15
CA GLU A 108 -0.55 7.33 -7.52
C GLU A 108 0.16 7.24 -6.17
N ASN A 109 -0.19 6.21 -5.38
CA ASN A 109 0.12 6.22 -3.94
C ASN A 109 1.11 5.13 -3.51
N TYR A 110 1.42 4.14 -4.34
CA TYR A 110 2.24 3.00 -3.94
C TYR A 110 3.56 2.91 -4.71
N ARG A 111 4.58 2.44 -4.03
CA ARG A 111 5.77 1.87 -4.67
C ARG A 111 5.47 0.41 -4.99
N VAL A 112 5.40 0.11 -6.27
CA VAL A 112 5.02 -1.22 -6.77
C VAL A 112 6.26 -2.08 -6.98
N PHE A 113 6.28 -3.24 -6.35
CA PHE A 113 7.31 -4.24 -6.48
C PHE A 113 6.76 -5.46 -7.22
N LEU A 114 7.57 -6.06 -8.06
CA LEU A 114 7.22 -7.24 -8.84
C LEU A 114 8.22 -8.37 -8.56
N ASP A 115 7.67 -9.52 -8.20
CA ASP A 115 8.41 -10.76 -8.08
C ASP A 115 8.40 -11.56 -9.38
N GLN A 116 9.45 -12.33 -9.63
CA GLN A 116 9.60 -13.12 -10.85
C GLN A 116 8.49 -14.14 -11.07
N THR A 117 7.85 -14.64 -10.00
CA THR A 117 6.80 -15.67 -10.13
C THR A 117 5.57 -15.18 -10.88
N ALA A 118 5.25 -13.89 -10.79
CA ALA A 118 4.16 -13.31 -11.57
C ALA A 118 4.50 -13.24 -13.08
N LEU A 119 5.77 -13.05 -13.44
CA LEU A 119 6.21 -13.03 -14.83
C LEU A 119 6.10 -14.40 -15.52
N TYR A 120 6.04 -15.49 -14.74
CA TYR A 120 5.86 -16.84 -15.28
C TYR A 120 4.43 -17.13 -15.69
N GLU A 121 3.47 -16.35 -15.20
CA GLU A 121 2.05 -16.57 -15.48
C GLU A 121 1.69 -16.20 -16.92
N ASN A 122 0.82 -17.00 -17.53
CA ASN A 122 0.29 -16.73 -18.86
C ASN A 122 -0.62 -15.51 -18.84
N GLY A 123 -0.47 -14.60 -19.82
CA GLY A 123 -1.31 -13.40 -19.92
C GLY A 123 -0.90 -12.26 -18.97
N PHE A 124 0.16 -12.43 -18.19
CA PHE A 124 0.63 -11.38 -17.27
C PHE A 124 1.04 -10.10 -18.01
N SER A 125 1.71 -10.26 -19.16
CA SER A 125 2.19 -9.13 -19.98
C SER A 125 1.05 -8.18 -20.37
N GLU A 126 -0.08 -8.73 -20.78
CA GLU A 126 -1.26 -7.96 -21.16
C GLU A 126 -1.97 -7.38 -19.95
N ALA A 127 -2.08 -8.17 -18.89
CA ALA A 127 -2.79 -7.77 -17.67
C ALA A 127 -2.11 -6.62 -16.92
N ILE A 128 -0.77 -6.50 -16.98
CA ILE A 128 -0.02 -5.45 -16.27
C ILE A 128 0.00 -4.11 -17.03
N GLN A 129 -0.37 -4.06 -18.31
CA GLN A 129 -0.30 -2.87 -19.15
C GLN A 129 -1.08 -1.67 -18.57
N PRO A 130 -2.33 -1.82 -18.09
CA PRO A 130 -3.06 -0.70 -17.51
C PRO A 130 -2.33 -0.06 -16.34
N LEU A 131 -1.83 -0.87 -15.40
CA LEU A 131 -1.07 -0.38 -14.23
C LEU A 131 0.25 0.25 -14.66
N SER A 132 0.98 -0.38 -15.58
CA SER A 132 2.26 0.13 -16.09
C SER A 132 2.11 1.49 -16.77
N GLY A 133 1.05 1.67 -17.56
CA GLY A 133 0.72 2.93 -18.20
C GLY A 133 0.44 4.05 -17.20
N LEU A 134 -0.34 3.75 -16.17
CA LEU A 134 -0.65 4.69 -15.09
C LEU A 134 0.59 5.07 -14.29
N LEU A 135 1.42 4.10 -13.92
CA LEU A 135 2.69 4.35 -13.23
C LEU A 135 3.59 5.28 -14.05
N LYS A 136 3.74 5.02 -15.34
CA LYS A 136 4.54 5.84 -16.24
C LYS A 136 4.02 7.28 -16.31
N ASN A 137 2.72 7.47 -16.42
CA ASN A 137 2.10 8.80 -16.45
C ASN A 137 2.37 9.59 -15.16
N ASN A 138 2.51 8.89 -14.02
CA ASN A 138 2.82 9.47 -12.72
C ASN A 138 4.35 9.58 -12.46
N GLY A 139 5.20 9.26 -13.45
CA GLY A 139 6.64 9.25 -13.30
C GLY A 139 7.17 8.14 -12.38
N ASN A 140 6.38 7.11 -12.13
CA ASN A 140 6.72 5.94 -11.32
C ASN A 140 7.07 4.73 -12.20
N LYS A 141 7.82 3.79 -11.62
CA LYS A 141 8.19 2.52 -12.26
C LYS A 141 7.94 1.35 -11.34
N ILE A 142 7.76 0.18 -11.92
CA ILE A 142 7.71 -1.08 -11.17
C ILE A 142 9.14 -1.44 -10.77
N ILE A 143 9.34 -1.73 -9.50
CA ILE A 143 10.65 -2.11 -8.95
C ILE A 143 10.77 -3.63 -8.96
N ILE A 144 11.85 -4.12 -9.57
CA ILE A 144 12.18 -5.55 -9.58
C ILE A 144 13.53 -5.73 -8.88
N PRO A 145 13.62 -6.53 -7.82
CA PRO A 145 14.90 -6.83 -7.19
C PRO A 145 15.84 -7.56 -8.14
N LEU A 146 17.13 -7.22 -8.10
CA LEU A 146 18.16 -7.88 -8.89
C LEU A 146 18.14 -9.40 -8.69
N ARG A 147 17.88 -9.85 -7.44
CA ARG A 147 17.75 -11.28 -7.13
C ARG A 147 16.63 -11.99 -7.88
N SER A 148 15.50 -11.30 -8.13
CA SER A 148 14.41 -11.84 -8.96
C SER A 148 14.87 -12.02 -10.42
N VAL A 149 15.64 -11.07 -10.95
CA VAL A 149 16.22 -11.19 -12.30
C VAL A 149 17.22 -12.35 -12.37
N GLU A 150 18.11 -12.47 -11.40
CA GLU A 150 19.06 -13.58 -11.31
C GLU A 150 18.36 -14.95 -11.16
N ALA A 151 17.23 -15.00 -10.44
CA ALA A 151 16.42 -16.21 -10.34
C ALA A 151 15.87 -16.64 -11.71
N ILE A 152 15.39 -15.71 -12.54
CA ILE A 152 14.99 -16.00 -13.92
C ILE A 152 16.16 -16.51 -14.74
N GLN A 153 17.33 -15.84 -14.66
CA GLN A 153 18.53 -16.25 -15.39
C GLN A 153 18.99 -17.68 -15.01
N ASN A 154 18.96 -17.99 -13.72
CA ASN A 154 19.30 -19.32 -13.23
C ASN A 154 18.33 -20.40 -13.73
N GLN A 155 17.04 -20.10 -13.86
CA GLN A 155 16.09 -21.05 -14.43
C GLN A 155 16.28 -21.26 -15.94
N MET A 156 16.82 -20.28 -16.67
CA MET A 156 17.13 -20.45 -18.11
C MET A 156 18.21 -21.50 -18.37
N ILE A 157 19.03 -21.84 -17.37
CA ILE A 157 20.07 -22.88 -17.45
C ILE A 157 19.66 -24.19 -16.72
N SER A 158 18.39 -24.34 -16.33
CA SER A 158 17.83 -25.54 -15.74
C SER A 158 17.90 -26.71 -16.70
N THR A 159 17.84 -27.93 -16.19
CA THR A 159 17.69 -29.16 -17.00
C THR A 159 16.23 -29.42 -17.41
N ASN A 160 15.29 -28.76 -16.78
CA ASN A 160 13.84 -28.88 -17.04
C ASN A 160 13.42 -27.93 -18.19
N ARG A 161 12.96 -28.51 -19.29
CA ARG A 161 12.58 -27.79 -20.50
C ARG A 161 11.41 -26.82 -20.26
N GLU A 162 10.48 -27.17 -19.38
CA GLU A 162 9.34 -26.30 -19.05
C GLU A 162 9.80 -25.07 -18.28
N GLU A 163 10.69 -25.25 -17.29
CA GLU A 163 11.28 -24.13 -16.54
C GLU A 163 12.07 -23.19 -17.46
N ILE A 164 12.86 -23.75 -18.39
CA ILE A 164 13.59 -22.94 -19.37
C ILE A 164 12.61 -22.09 -20.19
N THR A 165 11.54 -22.71 -20.70
CA THR A 165 10.56 -22.00 -21.54
C THR A 165 9.85 -20.89 -20.77
N MET A 166 9.46 -21.15 -19.52
CA MET A 166 8.86 -20.13 -18.64
C MET A 166 9.83 -18.98 -18.35
N ALA A 167 11.08 -19.31 -18.02
CA ALA A 167 12.11 -18.33 -17.74
C ALA A 167 12.47 -17.47 -18.96
N GLN A 168 12.55 -18.05 -20.17
CA GLN A 168 12.77 -17.31 -21.40
C GLN A 168 11.62 -16.33 -21.69
N ARG A 169 10.37 -16.76 -21.48
CA ARG A 169 9.20 -15.87 -21.62
C ARG A 169 9.25 -14.73 -20.62
N ALA A 170 9.50 -15.04 -19.34
CA ALA A 170 9.61 -14.03 -18.28
C ALA A 170 10.72 -13.02 -18.56
N MET A 171 11.87 -13.48 -19.02
CA MET A 171 12.97 -12.59 -19.41
C MET A 171 12.58 -11.68 -20.58
N LYS A 172 11.86 -12.21 -21.58
CA LYS A 172 11.37 -11.41 -22.70
C LYS A 172 10.41 -10.31 -22.21
N ILE A 173 9.43 -10.66 -21.35
CA ILE A 173 8.51 -9.69 -20.76
C ILE A 173 9.28 -8.60 -20.03
N LEU A 174 10.25 -8.98 -19.21
CA LEU A 174 11.07 -8.04 -18.45
C LEU A 174 11.86 -7.09 -19.38
N MET A 175 12.47 -7.63 -20.44
CA MET A 175 13.18 -6.82 -21.43
C MET A 175 12.25 -5.85 -22.15
N ASP A 176 11.06 -6.29 -22.54
CA ASP A 176 10.05 -5.44 -23.19
C ASP A 176 9.60 -4.31 -22.24
N MET A 177 9.37 -4.60 -20.97
CA MET A 177 9.06 -3.59 -19.95
C MET A 177 10.22 -2.60 -19.72
N GLN A 178 11.45 -3.09 -19.74
CA GLN A 178 12.64 -2.26 -19.59
C GLN A 178 12.87 -1.33 -20.80
N MET A 179 12.67 -1.82 -22.01
CA MET A 179 12.73 -0.99 -23.24
C MET A 179 11.66 0.12 -23.24
N GLN A 180 10.51 -0.12 -22.62
CA GLN A 180 9.44 0.86 -22.48
C GLN A 180 9.62 1.80 -21.28
N ASP A 181 10.71 1.66 -20.53
CA ASP A 181 11.02 2.42 -19.31
C ASP A 181 9.96 2.26 -18.19
N LEU A 182 9.36 1.08 -18.10
CA LEU A 182 8.30 0.75 -17.13
C LEU A 182 8.84 0.12 -15.84
N VAL A 183 10.08 -0.39 -15.86
CA VAL A 183 10.67 -1.10 -14.73
C VAL A 183 12.02 -0.51 -14.33
N GLU A 184 12.33 -0.62 -13.05
CA GLU A 184 13.61 -0.30 -12.47
C GLU A 184 14.15 -1.51 -11.70
N ILE A 185 15.34 -1.99 -12.08
CA ILE A 185 16.01 -3.08 -11.38
C ILE A 185 16.80 -2.46 -10.22
N ARG A 186 16.54 -2.91 -8.99
CA ARG A 186 17.23 -2.45 -7.77
C ARG A 186 17.81 -3.61 -6.97
N GLY A 187 18.85 -3.32 -6.23
CA GLY A 187 19.52 -4.28 -5.35
C GLY A 187 20.96 -4.51 -5.71
N GLU A 188 21.64 -5.28 -4.88
CA GLU A 188 23.07 -5.59 -5.00
C GLU A 188 23.29 -7.10 -5.13
N LYS A 189 24.45 -7.48 -5.70
CA LYS A 189 24.86 -8.89 -5.77
C LYS A 189 25.12 -9.52 -4.40
N SER A 190 25.33 -8.71 -3.38
CA SER A 190 25.49 -9.12 -1.98
C SER A 190 24.18 -9.44 -1.28
N ASP A 191 23.02 -9.07 -1.87
CA ASP A 191 21.71 -9.36 -1.30
C ASP A 191 21.54 -10.88 -1.07
N SER A 192 20.76 -11.23 -0.06
CA SER A 192 20.45 -12.63 0.26
C SER A 192 19.52 -13.25 -0.80
N ASN A 193 18.80 -14.29 -0.49
CA ASN A 193 17.81 -14.85 -1.41
C ASN A 193 16.64 -13.90 -1.67
N VAL A 194 15.85 -14.17 -2.72
CA VAL A 194 14.71 -13.33 -3.15
C VAL A 194 13.78 -12.99 -2.01
N ILE A 195 13.32 -13.99 -1.25
CA ILE A 195 12.33 -13.79 -0.17
C ILE A 195 12.90 -12.88 0.91
N SER A 196 14.12 -13.13 1.39
CA SER A 196 14.77 -12.32 2.44
C SER A 196 14.98 -10.88 1.97
N THR A 197 15.31 -10.68 0.69
CA THR A 197 15.47 -9.35 0.10
C THR A 197 14.15 -8.58 0.15
N PHE A 198 13.04 -9.18 -0.29
CA PHE A 198 11.74 -8.54 -0.20
C PHE A 198 11.33 -8.22 1.24
N VAL A 199 11.43 -9.19 2.15
CA VAL A 199 11.07 -9.00 3.57
C VAL A 199 11.87 -7.85 4.18
N SER A 200 13.18 -7.80 3.97
CA SER A 200 14.05 -6.73 4.49
C SER A 200 13.68 -5.36 3.94
N VAL A 201 13.44 -5.26 2.63
CA VAL A 201 13.05 -4.01 1.96
C VAL A 201 11.69 -3.54 2.48
N PHE A 202 10.70 -4.43 2.55
CA PHE A 202 9.36 -4.09 2.98
C PHE A 202 9.31 -3.70 4.46
N ALA A 203 9.98 -4.45 5.34
CA ALA A 203 10.08 -4.11 6.76
C ALA A 203 10.73 -2.72 6.97
N LYS A 204 11.80 -2.43 6.22
CA LYS A 204 12.53 -1.15 6.33
C LYS A 204 11.71 0.04 5.85
N PHE A 205 10.97 -0.10 4.75
CA PHE A 205 10.36 1.03 4.06
C PHE A 205 8.85 1.21 4.31
N LYS A 206 8.16 0.25 4.93
CA LYS A 206 6.72 0.35 5.20
C LYS A 206 6.33 1.55 6.09
N CYS A 207 7.26 2.05 6.90
CA CYS A 207 7.00 3.20 7.78
C CYS A 207 6.98 4.55 7.03
N VAL A 208 7.60 4.60 5.84
CA VAL A 208 7.75 5.86 5.08
C VAL A 208 7.10 5.82 3.70
N ASN A 209 6.79 4.63 3.18
CA ASN A 209 6.18 4.46 1.86
C ASN A 209 5.04 3.45 1.93
N ARG A 210 4.00 3.69 1.14
CA ARG A 210 3.01 2.67 0.83
C ARG A 210 3.61 1.71 -0.19
N LEU A 211 3.59 0.43 0.12
CA LEU A 211 4.24 -0.61 -0.66
C LEU A 211 3.20 -1.58 -1.21
N ALA A 212 3.33 -1.93 -2.47
CA ALA A 212 2.54 -2.98 -3.10
C ALA A 212 3.49 -4.05 -3.67
N LEU A 213 3.17 -5.31 -3.47
CA LEU A 213 3.87 -6.46 -4.02
C LEU A 213 2.96 -7.22 -4.97
N ILE A 214 3.45 -7.50 -6.16
CA ILE A 214 2.82 -8.43 -7.11
C ILE A 214 3.63 -9.72 -7.10
N THR A 215 3.04 -10.81 -6.63
CA THR A 215 3.70 -12.13 -6.55
C THR A 215 2.71 -13.27 -6.71
N CYS A 216 3.15 -14.39 -7.27
CA CYS A 216 2.42 -15.66 -7.26
C CYS A 216 3.06 -16.68 -6.30
N ASP A 217 4.14 -16.32 -5.61
CA ASP A 217 4.75 -17.14 -4.56
C ASP A 217 3.98 -16.99 -3.24
N ARG A 218 3.27 -18.07 -2.86
CA ARG A 218 2.51 -18.13 -1.61
C ARG A 218 3.37 -17.91 -0.37
N LYS A 219 4.61 -18.40 -0.37
CA LYS A 219 5.52 -18.28 0.77
C LYS A 219 5.98 -16.84 0.97
N LEU A 220 6.34 -16.18 -0.13
CA LEU A 220 6.69 -14.76 -0.12
C LEU A 220 5.48 -13.90 0.30
N ALA A 221 4.30 -14.13 -0.29
CA ALA A 221 3.08 -13.42 0.04
C ALA A 221 2.78 -13.46 1.54
N LYS A 222 2.76 -14.66 2.14
CA LYS A 222 2.53 -14.84 3.59
C LYS A 222 3.53 -14.09 4.46
N GLN A 223 4.80 -14.10 4.10
CA GLN A 223 5.83 -13.40 4.89
C GLN A 223 5.67 -11.88 4.80
N ILE A 224 5.28 -11.36 3.64
CA ILE A 224 5.02 -9.92 3.48
C ILE A 224 3.72 -9.50 4.17
N GLU A 225 2.66 -10.30 4.08
CA GLU A 225 1.42 -10.04 4.80
C GLU A 225 1.60 -10.06 6.33
N ALA A 226 2.45 -10.95 6.83
CA ALA A 226 2.78 -11.00 8.26
C ALA A 226 3.37 -9.67 8.78
N LEU A 227 4.05 -8.89 7.92
CA LEU A 227 4.54 -7.56 8.31
C LEU A 227 3.40 -6.56 8.59
N ASN A 228 2.19 -6.80 8.11
CA ASN A 228 1.03 -5.96 8.41
C ASN A 228 0.53 -6.11 9.86
N ASN A 229 0.85 -7.24 10.49
CA ASN A 229 0.47 -7.55 11.88
C ASN A 229 1.53 -7.10 12.91
N ASP A 230 2.62 -6.48 12.44
CA ASP A 230 3.72 -6.05 13.29
C ASP A 230 3.34 -4.78 14.07
N GLU A 231 3.62 -4.79 15.40
CA GLU A 231 3.36 -3.68 16.32
C GLU A 231 4.19 -2.42 16.00
N MET A 232 5.21 -2.55 15.16
CA MET A 232 6.08 -1.42 14.75
C MET A 232 5.37 -0.34 13.93
N GLY A 233 4.11 -0.53 13.58
CA GLY A 233 3.33 0.44 12.82
C GLY A 233 3.76 0.55 11.35
N GLY A 234 3.30 1.60 10.67
CA GLY A 234 3.58 1.87 9.26
C GLY A 234 2.35 1.68 8.37
N PHE A 235 2.54 1.88 7.06
CA PHE A 235 1.48 1.70 6.09
C PHE A 235 1.19 0.21 5.86
N HIS A 236 -0.09 -0.10 5.64
CA HIS A 236 -0.49 -1.44 5.24
C HIS A 236 0.10 -1.79 3.88
N ILE A 237 0.79 -2.92 3.80
CA ILE A 237 1.38 -3.45 2.58
C ILE A 237 0.30 -4.15 1.78
N LEU A 238 0.18 -3.80 0.51
CA LEU A 238 -0.74 -4.45 -0.41
C LEU A 238 -0.04 -5.62 -1.10
N VAL A 239 -0.57 -6.82 -0.93
CA VAL A 239 -0.08 -8.00 -1.65
C VAL A 239 -1.09 -8.43 -2.69
N LEU A 240 -0.66 -8.50 -3.94
CA LEU A 240 -1.46 -8.85 -5.10
C LEU A 240 -0.94 -10.12 -5.75
N LYS A 241 -1.85 -10.95 -6.23
CA LYS A 241 -1.56 -12.05 -7.14
C LYS A 241 -2.23 -11.81 -8.48
N TYR A 242 -1.62 -12.35 -9.53
CA TYR A 242 -2.24 -12.45 -10.83
C TYR A 242 -2.74 -13.88 -11.05
N GLU A 243 -3.95 -14.01 -11.56
CA GLU A 243 -4.53 -15.28 -12.01
C GLU A 243 -4.97 -15.15 -13.47
N ASN A 244 -4.46 -16.03 -14.32
CA ASN A 244 -4.81 -16.02 -15.74
C ASN A 244 -6.33 -16.12 -15.95
N GLY A 245 -6.90 -15.23 -16.77
CA GLY A 245 -8.32 -15.14 -17.04
C GLY A 245 -9.17 -14.49 -15.93
N LYS A 246 -8.59 -14.17 -14.76
CA LYS A 246 -9.31 -13.53 -13.65
C LYS A 246 -8.72 -12.17 -13.26
N GLY A 247 -7.52 -11.83 -13.78
CA GLY A 247 -6.84 -10.58 -13.50
C GLY A 247 -6.12 -10.54 -12.14
N PHE A 248 -5.90 -9.32 -11.64
CA PHE A 248 -5.26 -9.11 -10.35
C PHE A 248 -6.25 -9.24 -9.20
N ARG A 249 -5.78 -9.83 -8.11
CA ARG A 249 -6.54 -9.99 -6.88
C ARG A 249 -5.67 -9.70 -5.67
N LYS A 250 -6.29 -9.23 -4.60
CA LYS A 250 -5.64 -9.24 -3.29
C LYS A 250 -5.32 -10.67 -2.90
N TRP A 251 -4.14 -10.86 -2.33
CA TRP A 251 -3.81 -12.14 -1.73
C TRP A 251 -4.76 -12.37 -0.55
N GLN A 252 -5.41 -13.52 -0.52
CA GLN A 252 -6.26 -13.99 0.58
C GLN A 252 -5.76 -15.38 0.96
N GLU A 253 -5.62 -15.65 2.28
CA GLU A 253 -5.26 -16.98 2.78
C GLU A 253 -6.32 -18.03 2.49
#